data_c1a883ebf0eab6898c74e2af06045523
#
_entry.id   c1a883ebf0eab6898c74e2af06045523
#
_cell.length_a   1.000
_cell.length_b   1.000
_cell.length_c   1.000
_cell.angle_alpha   90.00
_cell.angle_beta   90.00
_cell.angle_gamma   90.00
#
_symmetry.space_group_name_H-M   'P 1'
#
loop_
_entity.id
_entity.type
_entity.pdbx_description
1 polymer ?
#
loop_
_entity_poly.entity_id
_entity_poly.type
_entity_poly.pdbx_seq_one_letter_code
_entity_poly.pdbx_strand_id
1 'polypeptide(L)'
;GRSSMPSTCNTDRVARRRTLRLRTRVTLFFAFIALLAGVVLIGVTYGLTRNNLLDEDQNAAQQQALANADLVREQLTLDPAGIGVFFDDELRTVNDGFAVLSSADPTAPRASTSVLHPITDFPERLVDSVLAGTSALQNATIDGSDYVTVGVYIAEYDSGYFEAFPLAETQSTLTAILTALLLGALGTVVLATLFG
;
A
#
# COMPACT_ATOMS: atom_id res chain seq x y z
N GLY A 1 30.43 67.86 58.08
CA GLY A 1 30.08 67.28 56.82
C GLY A 1 30.10 65.78 56.97
N ARG A 2 28.90 65.16 57.12
CA ARG A 2 28.73 63.69 57.07
C ARG A 2 28.32 63.31 55.65
N SER A 3 29.22 62.64 54.95
CA SER A 3 28.91 62.01 53.66
C SER A 3 28.35 60.59 53.92
N SER A 4 27.08 60.40 53.62
CA SER A 4 26.41 59.13 53.63
C SER A 4 26.68 58.41 52.31
N MET A 5 27.32 57.25 52.34
CA MET A 5 27.42 56.31 51.21
C MET A 5 26.10 55.60 51.01
N PRO A 6 25.59 55.44 49.77
CA PRO A 6 24.49 54.56 49.50
C PRO A 6 25.02 53.10 49.31
N SER A 7 24.50 52.19 50.14
CA SER A 7 24.69 50.76 50.00
C SER A 7 23.96 50.22 48.75
N THR A 8 24.74 49.76 47.78
CA THR A 8 24.24 49.05 46.63
C THR A 8 23.71 47.65 47.08
N CYS A 9 22.41 47.53 47.13
CA CYS A 9 21.73 46.26 47.35
C CYS A 9 21.89 45.40 46.06
N ASN A 10 22.85 44.48 46.16
CA ASN A 10 23.08 43.49 45.10
C ASN A 10 22.00 42.43 45.24
N THR A 11 20.95 42.55 44.47
CA THR A 11 19.90 41.54 44.38
C THR A 11 20.42 40.38 43.53
N ASP A 12 21.09 39.48 44.17
CA ASP A 12 21.35 38.14 43.63
C ASP A 12 20.03 37.48 43.22
N ARG A 13 19.72 37.56 41.96
CA ARG A 13 18.70 36.74 41.33
C ARG A 13 19.20 35.30 41.31
N VAL A 14 19.03 34.61 42.41
CA VAL A 14 19.15 33.17 42.49
C VAL A 14 18.13 32.59 41.50
N ALA A 15 18.64 32.17 40.38
CA ALA A 15 17.86 31.42 39.40
C ALA A 15 17.35 30.15 40.10
N ARG A 16 16.10 30.21 40.53
CA ARG A 16 15.39 29.07 41.10
C ARG A 16 15.29 27.99 40.00
N ARG A 17 16.31 27.13 39.92
CA ARG A 17 16.21 25.88 39.19
C ARG A 17 15.05 25.11 39.82
N ARG A 18 13.90 25.12 39.13
CA ARG A 18 12.76 24.26 39.49
C ARG A 18 13.23 22.82 39.36
N THR A 19 13.70 22.27 40.49
CA THR A 19 13.93 20.85 40.61
C THR A 19 12.57 20.18 40.49
N LEU A 20 12.30 19.56 39.32
CA LEU A 20 11.11 18.75 39.11
C LEU A 20 11.01 17.78 40.30
N ARG A 21 9.86 17.80 40.99
CA ARG A 21 9.62 16.92 42.13
C ARG A 21 9.88 15.49 41.71
N LEU A 22 10.43 14.66 42.60
CA LEU A 22 10.80 13.27 42.32
C LEU A 22 9.64 12.50 41.63
N ARG A 23 8.39 12.72 42.04
CA ARG A 23 7.17 12.19 41.43
C ARG A 23 7.12 12.51 39.95
N THR A 24 7.29 13.75 39.51
CA THR A 24 7.21 14.17 38.10
C THR A 24 8.31 13.51 37.27
N ARG A 25 9.50 13.29 37.80
CA ARG A 25 10.57 12.58 37.07
C ARG A 25 10.23 11.12 36.86
N VAL A 26 9.68 10.47 37.89
CA VAL A 26 9.26 9.05 37.77
C VAL A 26 8.11 8.89 36.79
N THR A 27 7.10 9.77 36.86
CA THR A 27 5.96 9.74 35.93
C THR A 27 6.41 9.96 34.48
N LEU A 28 7.32 10.94 34.24
CA LEU A 28 7.87 11.19 32.92
C LEU A 28 8.68 10.00 32.36
N PHE A 29 9.44 9.34 33.23
CA PHE A 29 10.21 8.16 32.84
C PHE A 29 9.30 6.99 32.42
N PHE A 30 8.27 6.69 33.23
CA PHE A 30 7.29 5.67 32.87
C PHE A 30 6.48 6.03 31.61
N ALA A 31 6.09 7.30 31.44
CA ALA A 31 5.40 7.77 30.25
C ALA A 31 6.29 7.62 29.00
N PHE A 32 7.58 7.89 29.12
CA PHE A 32 8.54 7.70 28.02
C PHE A 32 8.71 6.22 27.64
N ILE A 33 8.82 5.33 28.64
CA ILE A 33 8.90 3.89 28.38
C ILE A 33 7.62 3.37 27.72
N ALA A 34 6.45 3.79 28.20
CA ALA A 34 5.17 3.40 27.64
C ALA A 34 5.02 3.90 26.18
N LEU A 35 5.47 5.12 25.90
CA LEU A 35 5.47 5.67 24.54
C LEU A 35 6.41 4.87 23.62
N LEU A 36 7.61 4.55 24.07
CA LEU A 36 8.57 3.74 23.32
C LEU A 36 7.99 2.35 23.01
N ALA A 37 7.42 1.68 24.01
CA ALA A 37 6.77 0.39 23.83
C ALA A 37 5.60 0.47 22.85
N GLY A 38 4.80 1.54 22.92
CA GLY A 38 3.70 1.80 21.99
C GLY A 38 4.18 1.97 20.53
N VAL A 39 5.23 2.77 20.33
CA VAL A 39 5.80 2.99 18.98
C VAL A 39 6.36 1.68 18.38
N VAL A 40 7.05 0.87 19.18
CA VAL A 40 7.57 -0.42 18.75
C VAL A 40 6.42 -1.36 18.39
N LEU A 41 5.38 -1.44 19.22
CA LEU A 41 4.21 -2.28 18.97
C LEU A 41 3.49 -1.86 17.68
N ILE A 42 3.26 -0.56 17.49
CA ILE A 42 2.66 -0.01 16.27
C ILE A 42 3.50 -0.38 15.04
N GLY A 43 4.81 -0.19 15.09
CA GLY A 43 5.72 -0.48 13.99
C GLY A 43 5.71 -1.97 13.59
N VAL A 44 5.76 -2.86 14.58
CA VAL A 44 5.70 -4.31 14.35
C VAL A 44 4.33 -4.72 13.79
N THR A 45 3.25 -4.27 14.40
CA THR A 45 1.89 -4.60 13.94
C THR A 45 1.65 -4.10 12.52
N TYR A 46 2.01 -2.85 12.23
CA TYR A 46 1.87 -2.28 10.89
C TYR A 46 2.69 -3.06 9.84
N GLY A 47 3.95 -3.38 10.15
CA GLY A 47 4.82 -4.13 9.24
C GLY A 47 4.28 -5.53 8.93
N LEU A 48 3.82 -6.26 9.95
CA LEU A 48 3.23 -7.60 9.77
C LEU A 48 1.93 -7.54 8.97
N THR A 49 1.04 -6.60 9.32
CA THR A 49 -0.24 -6.45 8.62
C THR A 49 -0.04 -6.08 7.16
N ARG A 50 0.88 -5.14 6.87
CA ARG A 50 1.19 -4.74 5.50
C ARG A 50 1.69 -5.91 4.65
N ASN A 51 2.64 -6.68 5.17
CA ASN A 51 3.19 -7.82 4.43
C ASN A 51 2.12 -8.88 4.16
N ASN A 52 1.32 -9.23 5.18
CA ASN A 52 0.26 -10.23 5.02
C ASN A 52 -0.81 -9.79 4.00
N LEU A 53 -1.23 -8.52 4.03
CA LEU A 53 -2.22 -7.99 3.07
C LEU A 53 -1.67 -7.99 1.64
N LEU A 54 -0.42 -7.59 1.43
CA LEU A 54 0.19 -7.62 0.10
C LEU A 54 0.32 -9.05 -0.44
N ASP A 55 0.68 -10.02 0.40
CA ASP A 55 0.78 -11.41 0.00
C ASP A 55 -0.62 -11.99 -0.33
N GLU A 56 -1.65 -11.63 0.44
CA GLU A 56 -3.03 -12.04 0.19
C GLU A 56 -3.57 -11.45 -1.12
N ASP A 57 -3.34 -10.15 -1.35
CA ASP A 57 -3.73 -9.46 -2.59
C ASP A 57 -3.05 -10.07 -3.82
N GLN A 58 -1.75 -10.40 -3.73
CA GLN A 58 -1.04 -11.05 -4.83
C GLN A 58 -1.58 -12.44 -5.13
N ASN A 59 -1.87 -13.24 -4.10
CA ASN A 59 -2.44 -14.57 -4.27
C ASN A 59 -3.86 -14.50 -4.85
N ALA A 60 -4.69 -13.58 -4.37
CA ALA A 60 -6.03 -13.35 -4.89
C ALA A 60 -6.00 -12.91 -6.36
N ALA A 61 -5.13 -11.93 -6.69
CA ALA A 61 -4.93 -11.44 -8.05
C ALA A 61 -4.48 -12.57 -8.99
N GLN A 62 -3.53 -13.41 -8.55
CA GLN A 62 -3.06 -14.54 -9.35
C GLN A 62 -4.16 -15.57 -9.61
N GLN A 63 -4.93 -15.94 -8.59
CA GLN A 63 -6.03 -16.90 -8.74
C GLN A 63 -7.11 -16.37 -9.67
N GLN A 64 -7.45 -15.09 -9.54
CA GLN A 64 -8.45 -14.47 -10.40
C GLN A 64 -7.97 -14.35 -11.85
N ALA A 65 -6.73 -13.89 -12.08
CA ALA A 65 -6.17 -13.82 -13.43
C ALA A 65 -6.10 -15.18 -14.11
N LEU A 66 -5.78 -16.25 -13.38
CA LEU A 66 -5.81 -17.61 -13.90
C LEU A 66 -7.24 -18.04 -14.28
N ALA A 67 -8.23 -17.77 -13.41
CA ALA A 67 -9.63 -18.08 -13.72
C ALA A 67 -10.14 -17.30 -14.94
N ASN A 68 -9.82 -16.01 -15.04
CA ASN A 68 -10.19 -15.18 -16.17
C ASN A 68 -9.47 -15.62 -17.46
N ALA A 69 -8.18 -16.01 -17.37
CA ALA A 69 -7.44 -16.56 -18.51
C ALA A 69 -8.05 -17.88 -19.02
N ASP A 70 -8.58 -18.73 -18.14
CA ASP A 70 -9.29 -19.96 -18.52
C ASP A 70 -10.59 -19.62 -19.26
N LEU A 71 -11.36 -18.62 -18.82
CA LEU A 71 -12.55 -18.13 -19.52
C LEU A 71 -12.20 -17.56 -20.89
N VAL A 72 -11.13 -16.77 -20.99
CA VAL A 72 -10.64 -16.22 -22.27
C VAL A 72 -10.23 -17.35 -23.21
N ARG A 73 -9.55 -18.38 -22.73
CA ARG A 73 -9.18 -19.57 -23.52
C ARG A 73 -10.40 -20.32 -24.04
N GLU A 74 -11.43 -20.52 -23.19
CA GLU A 74 -12.69 -21.13 -23.59
C GLU A 74 -13.40 -20.30 -24.68
N GLN A 75 -13.47 -18.99 -24.49
CA GLN A 75 -14.07 -18.09 -25.48
C GLN A 75 -13.32 -18.10 -26.82
N LEU A 76 -11.99 -18.08 -26.79
CA LEU A 76 -11.17 -18.20 -28.00
C LEU A 76 -11.42 -19.51 -28.76
N THR A 77 -11.74 -20.60 -28.03
CA THR A 77 -12.07 -21.89 -28.62
C THR A 77 -13.46 -21.89 -29.27
N LEU A 78 -14.42 -21.21 -28.64
CA LEU A 78 -15.82 -21.16 -29.10
C LEU A 78 -16.04 -20.14 -30.23
N ASP A 79 -15.59 -18.93 -30.03
CA ASP A 79 -15.76 -17.79 -30.96
C ASP A 79 -14.59 -16.80 -30.84
N PRO A 80 -13.48 -17.02 -31.58
CA PRO A 80 -12.35 -16.08 -31.57
C PRO A 80 -12.70 -14.66 -32.05
N ALA A 81 -13.72 -14.54 -32.93
CA ALA A 81 -14.13 -13.23 -33.47
C ALA A 81 -14.92 -12.41 -32.42
N GLY A 82 -15.62 -13.07 -31.52
CA GLY A 82 -16.40 -12.46 -30.44
C GLY A 82 -15.59 -12.06 -29.23
N ILE A 83 -14.28 -12.28 -29.20
CA ILE A 83 -13.44 -12.03 -28.02
C ILE A 83 -13.50 -10.57 -27.53
N GLY A 84 -13.62 -9.59 -28.46
CA GLY A 84 -13.76 -8.18 -28.10
C GLY A 84 -15.04 -7.91 -27.30
N VAL A 85 -16.16 -8.47 -27.75
CA VAL A 85 -17.47 -8.34 -27.05
C VAL A 85 -17.39 -9.02 -25.66
N PHE A 86 -16.74 -10.18 -25.58
CA PHE A 86 -16.54 -10.89 -24.32
C PHE A 86 -15.75 -10.03 -23.30
N PHE A 87 -14.70 -9.34 -23.75
CA PHE A 87 -13.93 -8.43 -22.89
C PHE A 87 -14.73 -7.23 -22.42
N ASP A 88 -15.61 -6.69 -23.28
CA ASP A 88 -16.41 -5.51 -22.95
C ASP A 88 -17.60 -5.84 -22.03
N ASP A 89 -18.28 -6.98 -22.25
CA ASP A 89 -19.56 -7.28 -21.62
C ASP A 89 -19.48 -8.35 -20.53
N GLU A 90 -18.62 -9.35 -20.66
CA GLU A 90 -18.63 -10.55 -19.81
C GLU A 90 -17.43 -10.66 -18.88
N LEU A 91 -16.24 -10.19 -19.31
CA LEU A 91 -15.05 -10.28 -18.49
C LEU A 91 -15.12 -9.28 -17.34
N ARG A 92 -15.23 -9.79 -16.12
CA ARG A 92 -15.28 -8.97 -14.91
C ARG A 92 -13.89 -8.76 -14.36
N THR A 93 -13.40 -7.52 -14.43
CA THR A 93 -12.24 -7.06 -13.68
C THR A 93 -12.69 -6.50 -12.32
N VAL A 94 -11.85 -6.63 -11.29
CA VAL A 94 -12.17 -6.10 -9.95
C VAL A 94 -11.87 -4.61 -9.89
N ASN A 95 -12.80 -3.81 -9.33
CA ASN A 95 -12.59 -2.44 -8.85
C ASN A 95 -11.59 -1.61 -9.68
N ASP A 96 -11.98 -1.06 -10.82
CA ASP A 96 -11.11 -0.25 -11.69
C ASP A 96 -9.87 -1.00 -12.24
N GLY A 97 -9.83 -2.31 -12.14
CA GLY A 97 -8.85 -3.13 -12.83
C GLY A 97 -9.11 -3.20 -14.34
N PHE A 98 -8.12 -3.58 -15.11
CA PHE A 98 -8.24 -3.75 -16.54
C PHE A 98 -7.48 -4.98 -17.03
N ALA A 99 -7.94 -5.54 -18.14
CA ALA A 99 -7.33 -6.71 -18.75
C ALA A 99 -7.05 -6.48 -20.24
N VAL A 100 -5.97 -7.11 -20.71
CA VAL A 100 -5.53 -7.04 -22.11
C VAL A 100 -5.14 -8.43 -22.59
N LEU A 101 -5.64 -8.82 -23.76
CA LEU A 101 -5.19 -9.99 -24.53
C LEU A 101 -4.26 -9.51 -25.64
N SER A 102 -3.04 -10.03 -25.69
CA SER A 102 -2.06 -9.66 -26.70
C SER A 102 -1.21 -10.85 -27.12
N SER A 103 -0.70 -10.83 -28.33
CA SER A 103 0.22 -11.83 -28.88
C SER A 103 1.36 -11.15 -29.62
N ALA A 104 2.48 -11.85 -29.74
CA ALA A 104 3.57 -11.46 -30.61
C ALA A 104 3.15 -11.50 -32.09
N ASP A 105 2.23 -12.40 -32.46
CA ASP A 105 1.64 -12.46 -33.81
C ASP A 105 0.62 -11.33 -34.02
N PRO A 106 0.84 -10.41 -34.99
CA PRO A 106 -0.09 -9.32 -35.26
C PRO A 106 -1.46 -9.79 -35.79
N THR A 107 -1.57 -11.03 -36.27
CA THR A 107 -2.83 -11.61 -36.80
C THR A 107 -3.64 -12.32 -35.70
N ALA A 108 -3.06 -12.56 -34.54
CA ALA A 108 -3.76 -13.18 -33.41
C ALA A 108 -4.85 -12.26 -32.83
N PRO A 109 -5.90 -12.84 -32.24
CA PRO A 109 -6.94 -12.08 -31.55
C PRO A 109 -6.36 -11.17 -30.46
N ARG A 110 -6.86 -9.94 -30.43
CA ARG A 110 -6.50 -8.94 -29.40
C ARG A 110 -7.76 -8.33 -28.83
N ALA A 111 -7.78 -8.13 -27.53
CA ALA A 111 -8.89 -7.49 -26.82
C ALA A 111 -8.38 -6.74 -25.61
N SER A 112 -9.15 -5.77 -25.15
CA SER A 112 -8.88 -5.02 -23.92
C SER A 112 -10.20 -4.60 -23.29
N THR A 113 -10.31 -4.67 -21.98
CA THR A 113 -11.45 -4.13 -21.23
C THR A 113 -11.42 -2.61 -21.13
N SER A 114 -10.28 -1.97 -21.46
CA SER A 114 -10.12 -0.52 -21.40
C SER A 114 -9.36 0.00 -22.62
N VAL A 115 -9.97 0.95 -23.31
CA VAL A 115 -9.31 1.66 -24.42
C VAL A 115 -8.17 2.56 -23.93
N LEU A 116 -8.21 2.96 -22.64
CA LEU A 116 -7.24 3.88 -22.04
C LEU A 116 -5.94 3.17 -21.64
N HIS A 117 -5.98 1.86 -21.42
CA HIS A 117 -4.84 1.08 -20.92
C HIS A 117 -4.41 0.02 -21.93
N PRO A 118 -3.52 0.39 -22.87
CA PRO A 118 -2.93 -0.55 -23.81
C PRO A 118 -1.90 -1.46 -23.12
N ILE A 119 -1.46 -2.51 -23.85
CA ILE A 119 -0.42 -3.44 -23.37
C ILE A 119 0.88 -2.75 -22.95
N THR A 120 1.16 -1.57 -23.48
CA THR A 120 2.37 -0.78 -23.16
C THR A 120 2.36 -0.21 -21.74
N ASP A 121 1.22 -0.20 -21.05
CA ASP A 121 1.12 0.23 -19.66
C ASP A 121 1.59 -0.86 -18.69
N PHE A 122 1.65 -2.12 -19.16
CA PHE A 122 2.21 -3.21 -18.38
C PHE A 122 3.74 -3.18 -18.38
N PRO A 123 4.39 -3.64 -17.29
CA PRO A 123 5.85 -3.72 -17.24
C PRO A 123 6.41 -4.55 -18.40
N GLU A 124 7.37 -4.01 -19.13
CA GLU A 124 8.00 -4.66 -20.29
C GLU A 124 8.52 -6.08 -19.97
N ARG A 125 9.15 -6.23 -18.80
CA ARG A 125 9.64 -7.55 -18.35
C ARG A 125 8.54 -8.57 -18.14
N LEU A 126 7.36 -8.14 -17.66
CA LEU A 126 6.20 -9.01 -17.51
C LEU A 126 5.71 -9.46 -18.89
N VAL A 127 5.54 -8.50 -19.80
CA VAL A 127 5.07 -8.77 -21.18
C VAL A 127 6.02 -9.72 -21.89
N ASP A 128 7.33 -9.45 -21.85
CA ASP A 128 8.35 -10.30 -22.47
C ASP A 128 8.34 -11.72 -21.90
N SER A 129 8.25 -11.87 -20.57
CA SER A 129 8.21 -13.19 -19.92
C SER A 129 6.97 -13.99 -20.34
N VAL A 130 5.83 -13.34 -20.41
CA VAL A 130 4.56 -14.02 -20.77
C VAL A 130 4.55 -14.38 -22.22
N LEU A 131 4.96 -13.49 -23.13
CA LEU A 131 5.03 -13.80 -24.55
C LEU A 131 6.16 -14.81 -24.89
N ALA A 132 7.13 -14.99 -23.98
CA ALA A 132 8.12 -16.09 -24.06
C ALA A 132 7.59 -17.42 -23.49
N GLY A 133 6.31 -17.51 -23.07
CA GLY A 133 5.67 -18.72 -22.60
C GLY A 133 5.68 -18.94 -21.08
N THR A 134 6.00 -17.91 -20.28
CA THR A 134 6.09 -18.04 -18.81
C THR A 134 5.12 -17.08 -18.12
N SER A 135 4.11 -17.61 -17.43
CA SER A 135 3.22 -16.79 -16.61
C SER A 135 4.01 -16.12 -15.49
N ALA A 136 3.73 -14.85 -15.22
CA ALA A 136 4.47 -14.04 -14.25
C ALA A 136 3.56 -13.04 -13.54
N LEU A 137 4.02 -12.55 -12.39
CA LEU A 137 3.37 -11.52 -11.58
C LEU A 137 4.41 -10.44 -11.25
N GLN A 138 4.01 -9.17 -11.34
CA GLN A 138 4.85 -8.04 -11.00
C GLN A 138 4.01 -6.89 -10.45
N ASN A 139 4.55 -6.15 -9.46
CA ASN A 139 3.95 -4.89 -9.04
C ASN A 139 4.36 -3.78 -10.02
N ALA A 140 3.43 -2.91 -10.36
CA ALA A 140 3.63 -1.79 -11.27
C ALA A 140 2.91 -0.54 -10.77
N THR A 141 3.42 0.63 -11.17
CA THR A 141 2.72 1.91 -10.99
C THR A 141 2.26 2.37 -12.37
N ILE A 142 0.95 2.45 -12.58
CA ILE A 142 0.31 2.85 -13.84
C ILE A 142 -0.50 4.10 -13.55
N ASP A 143 -0.25 5.18 -14.28
CA ASP A 143 -0.91 6.51 -14.10
C ASP A 143 -0.87 7.02 -12.64
N GLY A 144 0.22 6.71 -11.92
CA GLY A 144 0.42 7.16 -10.53
C GLY A 144 -0.31 6.32 -9.48
N SER A 145 -1.00 5.26 -9.87
CA SER A 145 -1.64 4.28 -8.98
C SER A 145 -0.86 2.97 -8.97
N ASP A 146 -0.82 2.31 -7.81
CA ASP A 146 -0.12 1.03 -7.67
C ASP A 146 -1.04 -0.14 -8.01
N TYR A 147 -0.52 -1.06 -8.80
CA TYR A 147 -1.21 -2.27 -9.27
C TYR A 147 -0.38 -3.52 -9.01
N VAL A 148 -1.06 -4.64 -8.77
CA VAL A 148 -0.51 -5.97 -9.00
C VAL A 148 -0.85 -6.34 -10.44
N THR A 149 0.15 -6.58 -11.28
CA THR A 149 -0.04 -7.00 -12.67
C THR A 149 0.30 -8.48 -12.80
N VAL A 150 -0.61 -9.24 -13.38
CA VAL A 150 -0.49 -10.67 -13.62
C VAL A 150 -0.56 -10.93 -15.11
N GLY A 151 0.36 -11.74 -15.61
CA GLY A 151 0.34 -12.20 -17.00
C GLY A 151 0.29 -13.73 -17.05
N VAL A 152 -0.64 -14.26 -17.83
CA VAL A 152 -0.87 -15.69 -18.04
C VAL A 152 -0.67 -16.04 -19.51
N TYR A 153 0.23 -16.98 -19.80
CA TYR A 153 0.44 -17.46 -21.16
C TYR A 153 -0.60 -18.50 -21.56
N ILE A 154 -1.25 -18.28 -22.69
CA ILE A 154 -2.24 -19.19 -23.30
C ILE A 154 -1.57 -19.89 -24.48
N ALA A 155 -1.03 -21.07 -24.23
CA ALA A 155 -0.17 -21.81 -25.17
C ALA A 155 -0.88 -22.16 -26.49
N GLU A 156 -2.17 -22.48 -26.45
CA GLU A 156 -2.95 -22.90 -27.61
C GLU A 156 -3.09 -21.79 -28.67
N TYR A 157 -2.96 -20.54 -28.25
CA TYR A 157 -3.15 -19.35 -29.10
C TYR A 157 -1.89 -18.50 -29.22
N ASP A 158 -0.78 -18.94 -28.63
CA ASP A 158 0.48 -18.17 -28.54
C ASP A 158 0.22 -16.71 -28.10
N SER A 159 -0.59 -16.57 -27.08
CA SER A 159 -1.09 -15.28 -26.60
C SER A 159 -0.88 -15.12 -25.10
N GLY A 160 -0.69 -13.88 -24.67
CA GLY A 160 -0.64 -13.51 -23.27
C GLY A 160 -1.94 -12.80 -22.84
N TYR A 161 -2.54 -13.27 -21.76
CA TYR A 161 -3.58 -12.59 -21.01
C TYR A 161 -2.93 -11.80 -19.91
N PHE A 162 -3.20 -10.50 -19.81
CA PHE A 162 -2.64 -9.60 -18.82
C PHE A 162 -3.78 -8.94 -18.06
N GLU A 163 -3.67 -8.91 -16.75
CA GLU A 163 -4.66 -8.25 -15.89
C GLU A 163 -3.96 -7.41 -14.81
N ALA A 164 -4.49 -6.20 -14.57
CA ALA A 164 -3.99 -5.27 -13.58
C ALA A 164 -5.03 -5.09 -12.47
N PHE A 165 -4.61 -5.31 -11.22
CA PHE A 165 -5.42 -5.23 -10.01
C PHE A 165 -4.99 -4.03 -9.19
N PRO A 166 -5.86 -3.02 -8.93
CA PRO A 166 -5.50 -1.84 -8.17
C PRO A 166 -5.28 -2.15 -6.67
N LEU A 167 -4.21 -1.60 -6.10
CA LEU A 167 -3.90 -1.71 -4.66
C LEU A 167 -4.49 -0.56 -3.82
N ALA A 168 -5.31 0.32 -4.42
CA ALA A 168 -5.81 1.53 -3.76
C ALA A 168 -6.63 1.24 -2.50
N GLU A 169 -7.41 0.18 -2.49
CA GLU A 169 -8.26 -0.23 -1.35
C GLU A 169 -7.42 -0.68 -0.15
N THR A 170 -6.38 -1.47 -0.40
CA THR A 170 -5.41 -1.91 0.61
C THR A 170 -4.63 -0.74 1.19
N GLN A 171 -4.21 0.22 0.38
CA GLN A 171 -3.50 1.41 0.85
C GLN A 171 -4.39 2.31 1.73
N SER A 172 -5.66 2.48 1.38
CA SER A 172 -6.61 3.26 2.18
C SER A 172 -6.85 2.62 3.55
N THR A 173 -6.99 1.31 3.60
CA THR A 173 -7.14 0.52 4.84
C THR A 173 -5.90 0.63 5.73
N LEU A 174 -4.71 0.48 5.17
CA LEU A 174 -3.44 0.65 5.91
C LEU A 174 -3.30 2.05 6.50
N THR A 175 -3.66 3.09 5.75
CA THR A 175 -3.63 4.48 6.22
C THR A 175 -4.64 4.71 7.34
N ALA A 176 -5.84 4.15 7.27
CA ALA A 176 -6.85 4.24 8.31
C ALA A 176 -6.38 3.56 9.61
N ILE A 177 -5.79 2.36 9.51
CA ILE A 177 -5.22 1.63 10.66
C ILE A 177 -4.09 2.44 11.30
N LEU A 178 -3.15 2.97 10.51
CA LEU A 178 -2.05 3.79 11.01
C LEU A 178 -2.57 5.03 11.76
N THR A 179 -3.53 5.72 11.17
CA THR A 179 -4.15 6.92 11.77
C THR A 179 -4.85 6.58 13.08
N ALA A 180 -5.62 5.50 13.14
CA ALA A 180 -6.28 5.05 14.35
C ALA A 180 -5.28 4.69 15.47
N LEU A 181 -4.19 4.00 15.12
CA LEU A 181 -3.12 3.66 16.07
C LEU A 181 -2.41 4.91 16.61
N LEU A 182 -2.11 5.89 15.76
CA LEU A 182 -1.49 7.15 16.16
C LEU A 182 -2.41 7.97 17.07
N LEU A 183 -3.70 8.07 16.76
CA LEU A 183 -4.68 8.76 17.61
C LEU A 183 -4.84 8.07 18.96
N GLY A 184 -4.87 6.74 18.99
CA GLY A 184 -4.93 5.94 20.21
C GLY A 184 -3.69 6.15 21.10
N ALA A 185 -2.49 6.16 20.51
CA ALA A 185 -1.25 6.42 21.22
C ALA A 185 -1.21 7.85 21.79
N LEU A 186 -1.63 8.85 21.01
CA LEU A 186 -1.71 10.25 21.46
C LEU A 186 -2.72 10.41 22.61
N GLY A 187 -3.89 9.78 22.50
CA GLY A 187 -4.93 9.78 23.55
C GLY A 187 -4.42 9.20 24.87
N THR A 188 -3.69 8.10 24.84
CA THR A 188 -3.08 7.50 26.04
C THR A 188 -2.05 8.42 26.70
N VAL A 189 -1.22 9.12 25.93
CA VAL A 189 -0.25 10.08 26.47
C VAL A 189 -0.96 11.27 27.14
N VAL A 190 -2.01 11.80 26.50
CA VAL A 190 -2.80 12.90 27.08
C VAL A 190 -3.47 12.48 28.37
N LEU A 191 -4.12 11.31 28.41
CA LEU A 191 -4.73 10.79 29.63
C LEU A 191 -3.72 10.56 30.74
N ALA A 192 -2.57 9.95 30.42
CA ALA A 192 -1.50 9.74 31.41
C ALA A 192 -0.95 11.06 31.98
N THR A 193 -0.94 12.14 31.19
CA THR A 193 -0.48 13.46 31.66
C THR A 193 -1.53 14.21 32.48
N LEU A 194 -2.81 13.95 32.26
CA LEU A 194 -3.91 14.57 32.99
C LEU A 194 -4.14 13.91 34.37
N PHE A 195 -3.97 12.60 34.46
CA PHE A 195 -4.25 11.82 35.68
C PHE A 195 -2.99 11.43 36.49
N GLY A 196 -1.79 11.71 35.99
CA GLY A 196 -0.49 11.47 36.69
C GLY A 196 0.01 12.70 37.38
#